data_a50f52f79527eef6911945526dae9adc
#
_entry.id   a50f52f79527eef6911945526dae9adc
#
_cell.length_a   1.000
_cell.length_b   1.000
_cell.length_c   1.000
_cell.angle_alpha   90.00
_cell.angle_beta   90.00
_cell.angle_gamma   90.00
#
_symmetry.space_group_name_H-M   'P 1'
#
loop_
_entity.id
_entity.type
_entity.pdbx_description
1 polymer ?
#
loop_
_entity_poly.entity_id
_entity_poly.type
_entity_poly.pdbx_seq_one_letter_code
_entity_poly.pdbx_strand_id
1 'polypeptide(L)'
;MPELTRAGGSILGRMMTRVVCTAGLALLAAYQTSSSVDPGFTSLFNGTDLTGWKIGGPPDSFSVKDGAIVASGPASHAFYDGPFRNHSFRNFELKVDIMTRAGSNGGVYVLTEYEADPTNVRASGHFPSKGFEIQVNNSHSDRIRTGSLYHVQDLLDDSPAKDDEWFTEDILVEGDRITVKVNDKQVVDWHQPADWNGGREGPGRRITGPGTIALQAHDPRSTVYYRNIRIKPLE
;
A
#
# COMPACT_ATOMS: atom_id res chain seq x y z
N MET A 1 20.29 96.85 -8.48
CA MET A 1 19.17 97.62 -7.90
C MET A 1 17.98 96.70 -7.79
N PRO A 2 17.25 96.84 -6.81
CA PRO A 2 17.21 96.19 -5.48
C PRO A 2 16.00 95.22 -5.46
N GLU A 3 15.64 94.53 -4.52
CA GLU A 3 15.42 94.61 -3.08
C GLU A 3 14.89 93.27 -2.58
N LEU A 4 15.41 92.78 -1.56
CA LEU A 4 14.80 92.58 -0.23
C LEU A 4 13.33 92.07 -0.17
N THR A 5 13.01 90.96 0.42
CA THR A 5 12.66 90.89 1.82
C THR A 5 12.14 89.50 2.24
N ARG A 6 12.69 88.99 3.34
CA ARG A 6 12.07 88.49 4.59
C ARG A 6 11.30 87.16 4.63
N ALA A 7 11.96 86.28 5.26
CA ALA A 7 11.62 85.63 6.55
C ALA A 7 10.23 84.97 6.71
N GLY A 8 10.21 83.75 7.01
CA GLY A 8 9.06 83.04 7.60
C GLY A 8 9.48 81.64 7.99
N GLY A 9 9.90 81.51 9.25
CA GLY A 9 10.20 80.17 9.78
C GLY A 9 8.94 79.34 10.01
N SER A 10 8.99 78.09 9.70
CA SER A 10 8.01 77.17 10.22
C SER A 10 8.74 75.84 10.61
N ILE A 11 8.61 75.59 11.89
CA ILE A 11 9.06 74.38 12.56
C ILE A 11 8.13 73.27 12.10
N LEU A 12 8.63 72.29 11.28
CA LEU A 12 7.91 71.05 11.01
C LEU A 12 8.54 69.91 11.82
N GLY A 13 7.75 69.52 12.79
CA GLY A 13 8.06 68.35 13.65
C GLY A 13 8.29 67.09 12.85
N ARG A 14 9.39 66.41 13.16
CA ARG A 14 9.65 65.06 12.70
C ARG A 14 8.68 64.11 13.37
N MET A 15 7.69 63.69 12.60
CA MET A 15 6.85 62.55 12.97
C MET A 15 7.63 61.24 12.71
N MET A 16 8.14 60.62 13.80
CA MET A 16 8.74 59.31 13.78
C MET A 16 7.61 58.28 13.61
N THR A 17 7.45 57.78 12.40
CA THR A 17 6.58 56.61 12.15
C THR A 17 7.28 55.35 12.70
N ARG A 18 6.79 54.85 13.81
CA ARG A 18 7.19 53.53 14.34
C ARG A 18 6.53 52.48 13.49
N VAL A 19 7.32 51.77 12.65
CA VAL A 19 6.90 50.56 11.99
C VAL A 19 6.93 49.43 13.05
N VAL A 20 5.75 48.99 13.47
CA VAL A 20 5.60 47.82 14.31
C VAL A 20 5.60 46.62 13.38
N CYS A 21 6.73 45.95 13.29
CA CYS A 21 6.81 44.60 12.67
C CYS A 21 6.16 43.58 13.62
N THR A 22 4.90 43.25 13.38
CA THR A 22 4.27 42.08 13.99
C THR A 22 4.79 40.81 13.26
N ALA A 23 5.75 40.14 13.88
CA ALA A 23 6.14 38.82 13.46
C ALA A 23 5.01 37.83 13.77
N GLY A 24 4.23 37.48 12.76
CA GLY A 24 3.23 36.44 12.85
C GLY A 24 3.93 35.08 12.95
N LEU A 25 3.97 34.49 14.15
CA LEU A 25 4.30 33.06 14.32
C LEU A 25 3.17 32.22 13.70
N ALA A 26 3.36 31.71 12.50
CA ALA A 26 2.52 30.69 11.96
C ALA A 26 2.85 29.37 12.71
N LEU A 27 2.01 29.00 13.68
CA LEU A 27 2.03 27.64 14.23
C LEU A 27 1.56 26.69 13.11
N LEU A 28 2.50 26.00 12.47
CA LEU A 28 2.18 24.77 11.73
C LEU A 28 1.80 23.71 12.76
N ALA A 29 0.49 23.56 12.99
CA ALA A 29 -0.05 22.40 13.67
C ALA A 29 0.22 21.19 12.75
N ALA A 30 1.25 20.40 13.07
CA ALA A 30 1.42 19.09 12.51
C ALA A 30 0.20 18.25 12.94
N TYR A 31 -0.77 18.06 12.05
CA TYR A 31 -1.80 17.07 12.23
C TYR A 31 -1.13 15.70 12.21
N GLN A 32 -0.77 15.22 13.38
CA GLN A 32 -0.53 13.78 13.57
C GLN A 32 -1.90 13.10 13.50
N THR A 33 -2.27 12.63 12.33
CA THR A 33 -3.35 11.66 12.22
C THR A 33 -2.85 10.38 12.85
N SER A 34 -3.11 10.20 14.15
CA SER A 34 -3.07 8.86 14.74
C SER A 34 -4.14 8.06 14.01
N SER A 35 -3.73 7.20 13.08
CA SER A 35 -4.64 6.21 12.51
C SER A 35 -5.07 5.32 13.67
N SER A 36 -6.28 5.54 14.19
CA SER A 36 -6.91 4.58 15.09
C SER A 36 -7.06 3.30 14.27
N VAL A 37 -6.29 2.29 14.64
CA VAL A 37 -6.47 0.96 14.04
C VAL A 37 -7.90 0.54 14.33
N ASP A 38 -8.63 0.08 13.32
CA ASP A 38 -10.00 -0.41 13.49
C ASP A 38 -10.04 -1.44 14.63
N PRO A 39 -11.10 -1.47 15.46
CA PRO A 39 -11.17 -2.39 16.60
C PRO A 39 -10.91 -3.84 16.19
N GLY A 40 -9.98 -4.50 16.90
CA GLY A 40 -9.59 -5.88 16.65
C GLY A 40 -8.52 -6.09 15.57
N PHE A 41 -8.14 -5.05 14.83
CA PHE A 41 -7.02 -5.12 13.88
C PHE A 41 -5.68 -4.87 14.58
N THR A 42 -4.65 -5.51 14.05
CA THR A 42 -3.24 -5.29 14.41
C THR A 42 -2.50 -4.82 13.18
N SER A 43 -1.70 -3.75 13.30
CA SER A 43 -0.85 -3.28 12.22
C SER A 43 0.29 -4.26 11.97
N LEU A 44 0.53 -4.61 10.70
CA LEU A 44 1.66 -5.43 10.26
C LEU A 44 2.83 -4.58 9.75
N PHE A 45 2.65 -3.28 9.62
CA PHE A 45 3.67 -2.33 9.16
C PHE A 45 3.75 -1.14 10.12
N ASN A 46 4.97 -0.78 10.51
CA ASN A 46 5.23 0.29 11.48
C ASN A 46 5.23 1.70 10.87
N GLY A 47 5.16 1.81 9.53
CA GLY A 47 5.16 3.09 8.82
C GLY A 47 6.55 3.71 8.61
N THR A 48 7.62 3.11 9.12
CA THR A 48 8.96 3.73 9.13
C THR A 48 10.04 2.91 8.43
N ASP A 49 9.99 1.58 8.54
CA ASP A 49 10.98 0.67 7.96
C ASP A 49 10.38 -0.72 7.68
N LEU A 50 11.18 -1.60 7.09
CA LEU A 50 10.78 -2.97 6.75
C LEU A 50 10.96 -3.97 7.90
N THR A 51 11.07 -3.52 9.15
CA THR A 51 11.12 -4.43 10.32
C THR A 51 9.87 -5.30 10.33
N GLY A 52 10.04 -6.62 10.42
CA GLY A 52 8.95 -7.60 10.34
C GLY A 52 8.58 -7.99 8.90
N TRP A 53 9.36 -7.56 7.90
CA TRP A 53 9.20 -7.96 6.51
C TRP A 53 10.51 -8.57 5.99
N LYS A 54 10.42 -9.71 5.35
CA LYS A 54 11.55 -10.46 4.79
C LYS A 54 11.42 -10.53 3.28
N ILE A 55 12.48 -10.10 2.58
CA ILE A 55 12.45 -10.04 1.12
C ILE A 55 12.89 -11.37 0.54
N GLY A 56 12.07 -11.89 -0.37
CA GLY A 56 12.40 -13.03 -1.22
C GLY A 56 12.61 -12.52 -2.66
N GLY A 57 13.86 -12.54 -3.11
CA GLY A 57 14.30 -11.96 -4.37
C GLY A 57 15.18 -10.72 -4.17
N PRO A 58 15.29 -9.84 -5.18
CA PRO A 58 16.07 -8.61 -5.10
C PRO A 58 15.58 -7.68 -3.98
N PRO A 59 16.41 -7.39 -2.96
CA PRO A 59 15.98 -6.58 -1.82
C PRO A 59 15.70 -5.12 -2.20
N ASP A 60 16.40 -4.57 -3.17
CA ASP A 60 16.28 -3.17 -3.62
C ASP A 60 14.94 -2.89 -4.32
N SER A 61 14.11 -3.92 -4.55
CA SER A 61 12.75 -3.76 -5.07
C SER A 61 11.77 -3.20 -4.04
N PHE A 62 12.17 -3.10 -2.77
CA PHE A 62 11.35 -2.55 -1.71
C PHE A 62 12.08 -1.46 -0.94
N SER A 63 11.37 -0.39 -0.64
CA SER A 63 11.82 0.72 0.21
C SER A 63 10.66 1.25 1.04
N VAL A 64 10.94 2.16 1.97
CA VAL A 64 9.88 2.87 2.72
C VAL A 64 10.00 4.36 2.43
N LYS A 65 8.88 4.97 2.08
CA LYS A 65 8.78 6.41 1.83
C LYS A 65 7.41 6.93 2.26
N ASP A 66 7.40 8.05 2.96
CA ASP A 66 6.20 8.80 3.38
C ASP A 66 5.14 7.90 4.07
N GLY A 67 5.60 6.98 4.93
CA GLY A 67 4.72 6.06 5.67
C GLY A 67 4.16 4.90 4.84
N ALA A 68 4.71 4.62 3.67
CA ALA A 68 4.31 3.51 2.81
C ALA A 68 5.51 2.63 2.42
N ILE A 69 5.27 1.33 2.29
CA ILE A 69 6.17 0.42 1.58
C ILE A 69 6.03 0.71 0.09
N VAL A 70 7.12 0.96 -0.59
CA VAL A 70 7.17 1.19 -2.04
C VAL A 70 7.77 -0.03 -2.70
N ALA A 71 6.99 -0.71 -3.53
CA ALA A 71 7.42 -1.79 -4.40
C ALA A 71 7.75 -1.23 -5.78
N SER A 72 9.04 -1.20 -6.15
CA SER A 72 9.50 -0.67 -7.44
C SER A 72 10.88 -1.25 -7.75
N GLY A 73 10.98 -2.08 -8.78
CA GLY A 73 12.21 -2.77 -9.13
C GLY A 73 11.96 -4.12 -9.78
N PRO A 74 12.99 -4.95 -9.92
CA PRO A 74 12.85 -6.32 -10.41
C PRO A 74 11.84 -7.13 -9.59
N ALA A 75 11.26 -8.17 -10.20
CA ALA A 75 10.30 -9.04 -9.54
C ALA A 75 10.83 -9.59 -8.21
N SER A 76 10.08 -9.38 -7.16
CA SER A 76 10.46 -9.69 -5.77
C SER A 76 9.22 -9.67 -4.88
N HIS A 77 9.30 -10.29 -3.70
CA HIS A 77 8.21 -10.29 -2.72
C HIS A 77 8.70 -9.92 -1.34
N ALA A 78 7.95 -9.09 -0.64
CA ALA A 78 8.13 -8.79 0.78
C ALA A 78 7.14 -9.64 1.58
N PHE A 79 7.62 -10.62 2.33
CA PHE A 79 6.83 -11.51 3.16
C PHE A 79 6.75 -10.97 4.59
N TYR A 80 5.57 -10.97 5.18
CA TYR A 80 5.45 -10.66 6.60
C TYR A 80 6.08 -11.79 7.43
N ASP A 81 7.11 -11.45 8.21
CA ASP A 81 7.90 -12.33 9.08
C ASP A 81 7.92 -11.79 10.53
N GLY A 82 6.99 -10.88 10.83
CA GLY A 82 6.87 -10.28 12.16
C GLY A 82 6.31 -11.23 13.22
N PRO A 83 6.41 -10.86 14.52
CA PRO A 83 6.09 -11.76 15.61
C PRO A 83 4.58 -11.99 15.82
N PHE A 84 3.70 -11.17 15.25
CA PHE A 84 2.28 -11.29 15.47
C PHE A 84 1.76 -12.62 14.93
N ARG A 85 1.17 -13.45 15.81
CA ARG A 85 0.68 -14.81 15.52
C ARG A 85 1.73 -15.71 14.83
N ASN A 86 3.04 -15.47 15.07
CA ASN A 86 4.15 -16.14 14.39
C ASN A 86 4.01 -16.08 12.85
N HIS A 87 3.55 -14.93 12.31
CA HIS A 87 3.27 -14.70 10.88
C HIS A 87 2.47 -15.84 10.21
N SER A 88 1.55 -16.46 10.94
CA SER A 88 0.77 -17.63 10.49
C SER A 88 -0.71 -17.38 10.72
N PHE A 89 -1.46 -17.18 9.64
CA PHE A 89 -2.86 -16.79 9.62
C PHE A 89 -3.69 -17.79 8.84
N ARG A 90 -4.83 -18.21 9.39
CA ARG A 90 -5.75 -19.15 8.73
C ARG A 90 -7.06 -18.47 8.37
N ASN A 91 -7.78 -17.97 9.37
CA ASN A 91 -8.99 -17.18 9.18
C ASN A 91 -8.68 -15.75 9.62
N PHE A 92 -8.93 -14.79 8.76
CA PHE A 92 -8.59 -13.39 9.04
C PHE A 92 -9.29 -12.43 8.06
N GLU A 93 -9.37 -11.19 8.49
CA GLU A 93 -9.65 -10.03 7.65
C GLU A 93 -8.36 -9.21 7.53
N LEU A 94 -7.90 -8.98 6.31
CA LEU A 94 -6.71 -8.18 5.99
C LEU A 94 -7.14 -6.94 5.22
N LYS A 95 -6.71 -5.77 5.69
CA LYS A 95 -6.92 -4.50 4.97
C LYS A 95 -5.58 -3.89 4.59
N VAL A 96 -5.47 -3.46 3.35
CA VAL A 96 -4.27 -2.82 2.81
C VAL A 96 -4.70 -1.59 2.03
N ASP A 97 -4.17 -0.42 2.37
CA ASP A 97 -4.32 0.77 1.55
C ASP A 97 -3.23 0.79 0.48
N ILE A 98 -3.62 0.95 -0.77
CA ILE A 98 -2.76 0.76 -1.95
C ILE A 98 -2.89 1.97 -2.87
N MET A 99 -1.81 2.35 -3.54
CA MET A 99 -1.81 3.30 -4.64
C MET A 99 -0.86 2.81 -5.73
N THR A 100 -1.32 2.78 -6.95
CA THR A 100 -0.50 2.43 -8.13
C THR A 100 -0.12 3.68 -8.91
N ARG A 101 1.04 3.67 -9.56
CA ARG A 101 1.31 4.60 -10.68
C ARG A 101 0.74 4.03 -11.96
N ALA A 102 0.46 4.89 -12.93
CA ALA A 102 -0.05 4.48 -14.23
C ALA A 102 0.82 3.37 -14.87
N GLY A 103 0.19 2.32 -15.37
CA GLY A 103 0.83 1.16 -15.98
C GLY A 103 1.54 0.23 -15.02
N SER A 104 1.30 0.35 -13.70
CA SER A 104 1.92 -0.52 -12.68
C SER A 104 1.11 -1.80 -12.44
N ASN A 105 1.85 -2.84 -12.07
CA ASN A 105 1.35 -4.13 -11.63
C ASN A 105 2.00 -4.51 -10.30
N GLY A 106 1.26 -5.18 -9.44
CA GLY A 106 1.65 -5.70 -8.14
C GLY A 106 0.63 -6.67 -7.61
N GLY A 107 0.74 -7.06 -6.35
CA GLY A 107 -0.20 -7.99 -5.73
C GLY A 107 -0.08 -8.03 -4.21
N VAL A 108 -1.16 -8.45 -3.58
CA VAL A 108 -1.20 -8.83 -2.16
C VAL A 108 -1.41 -10.34 -2.10
N TYR A 109 -0.44 -11.05 -1.52
CA TYR A 109 -0.53 -12.50 -1.36
C TYR A 109 -1.05 -12.84 0.02
N VAL A 110 -1.92 -13.84 0.09
CA VAL A 110 -2.46 -14.41 1.32
C VAL A 110 -2.23 -15.91 1.39
N LEU A 111 -2.15 -16.45 2.60
CA LEU A 111 -1.90 -17.88 2.85
C LEU A 111 -0.62 -18.41 2.17
N THR A 112 0.36 -17.53 1.97
CA THR A 112 1.64 -17.85 1.33
C THR A 112 2.70 -18.29 2.35
N GLU A 113 3.87 -18.64 1.87
CA GLU A 113 5.05 -19.00 2.66
C GLU A 113 6.27 -18.24 2.14
N TYR A 114 7.24 -17.97 3.04
CA TYR A 114 8.48 -17.34 2.64
C TYR A 114 9.26 -18.22 1.66
N GLU A 115 9.66 -17.65 0.54
CA GLU A 115 10.53 -18.23 -0.47
C GLU A 115 11.73 -17.33 -0.71
N ALA A 116 12.93 -17.83 -0.40
CA ALA A 116 14.17 -17.06 -0.51
C ALA A 116 14.74 -17.06 -1.93
N ASP A 117 14.53 -18.15 -2.66
CA ASP A 117 15.10 -18.38 -3.99
C ASP A 117 14.09 -18.07 -5.08
N PRO A 118 14.24 -16.93 -5.77
CA PRO A 118 13.40 -16.58 -6.89
C PRO A 118 13.56 -17.54 -8.09
N THR A 119 14.60 -18.38 -8.13
CA THR A 119 14.85 -19.33 -9.23
C THR A 119 14.02 -20.60 -9.11
N ASN A 120 13.52 -20.92 -7.92
CA ASN A 120 12.63 -22.06 -7.68
C ASN A 120 11.19 -21.78 -8.09
N VAL A 121 10.96 -20.61 -8.62
CA VAL A 121 9.69 -20.12 -9.07
C VAL A 121 9.53 -20.43 -10.54
N ARG A 122 8.38 -20.96 -10.91
CA ARG A 122 7.94 -21.30 -12.26
C ARG A 122 8.61 -20.45 -13.34
N ALA A 123 8.93 -21.04 -14.47
CA ALA A 123 9.68 -20.45 -15.60
C ALA A 123 9.13 -19.12 -16.17
N SER A 124 8.08 -18.56 -15.59
CA SER A 124 7.41 -17.33 -16.04
C SER A 124 7.48 -16.14 -15.08
N GLY A 125 8.10 -16.27 -13.90
CA GLY A 125 8.16 -15.13 -12.96
C GLY A 125 8.34 -15.56 -11.50
N HIS A 126 8.77 -14.65 -10.68
CA HIS A 126 9.08 -14.83 -9.27
C HIS A 126 7.81 -14.75 -8.39
N PHE A 127 6.90 -15.71 -8.57
CA PHE A 127 5.66 -15.80 -7.81
C PHE A 127 5.79 -16.80 -6.68
N PRO A 128 5.27 -16.52 -5.47
CA PRO A 128 5.18 -17.52 -4.42
C PRO A 128 4.47 -18.78 -4.91
N SER A 129 5.04 -19.95 -4.60
CA SER A 129 4.49 -21.25 -5.04
C SER A 129 3.20 -21.63 -4.32
N LYS A 130 2.96 -21.04 -3.14
CA LYS A 130 1.81 -21.29 -2.27
C LYS A 130 1.01 -20.01 -2.02
N GLY A 131 -0.29 -20.19 -1.77
CA GLY A 131 -1.22 -19.11 -1.42
C GLY A 131 -1.92 -18.52 -2.64
N PHE A 132 -2.57 -17.41 -2.47
CA PHE A 132 -3.36 -16.73 -3.48
C PHE A 132 -2.89 -15.30 -3.64
N GLU A 133 -2.91 -14.81 -4.86
CA GLU A 133 -2.66 -13.41 -5.18
C GLU A 133 -3.99 -12.69 -5.34
N ILE A 134 -4.11 -11.58 -4.65
CA ILE A 134 -5.10 -10.54 -4.93
C ILE A 134 -4.39 -9.49 -5.78
N GLN A 135 -4.86 -9.36 -7.01
CA GLN A 135 -4.22 -8.54 -8.05
C GLN A 135 -4.28 -7.06 -7.73
N VAL A 136 -3.18 -6.36 -7.96
CA VAL A 136 -3.06 -4.90 -7.90
C VAL A 136 -2.65 -4.37 -9.25
N ASN A 137 -3.64 -4.02 -10.09
CA ASN A 137 -3.43 -3.57 -11.46
C ASN A 137 -4.60 -2.72 -11.94
N ASN A 138 -4.41 -1.40 -12.03
CA ASN A 138 -5.45 -0.51 -12.52
C ASN A 138 -5.36 -0.28 -14.03
N SER A 139 -4.16 -0.19 -14.60
CA SER A 139 -3.95 0.19 -16.01
C SER A 139 -2.77 -0.51 -16.71
N HIS A 140 -2.16 -1.52 -16.09
CA HIS A 140 -1.11 -2.31 -16.73
C HIS A 140 -1.66 -3.08 -17.95
N SER A 141 -0.77 -3.52 -18.85
CA SER A 141 -1.15 -4.27 -20.05
C SER A 141 -1.75 -5.66 -19.80
N ASP A 142 -1.53 -6.26 -18.64
CA ASP A 142 -2.30 -7.42 -18.20
C ASP A 142 -3.77 -6.99 -18.02
N ARG A 143 -4.71 -7.81 -18.50
CA ARG A 143 -6.15 -7.53 -18.45
C ARG A 143 -6.80 -7.86 -17.11
N ILE A 144 -6.12 -8.62 -16.24
CA ILE A 144 -6.64 -8.97 -14.92
C ILE A 144 -6.44 -7.78 -13.98
N ARG A 145 -7.54 -7.29 -13.38
CA ARG A 145 -7.60 -6.01 -12.66
C ARG A 145 -7.58 -6.18 -11.15
N THR A 146 -7.31 -5.05 -10.49
CA THR A 146 -7.29 -4.89 -9.02
C THR A 146 -8.48 -5.58 -8.36
N GLY A 147 -8.20 -6.33 -7.30
CA GLY A 147 -9.16 -7.08 -6.51
C GLY A 147 -9.49 -8.47 -7.06
N SER A 148 -8.97 -8.88 -8.24
CA SER A 148 -9.10 -10.25 -8.73
C SER A 148 -8.43 -11.24 -7.78
N LEU A 149 -9.03 -12.39 -7.58
CA LEU A 149 -8.34 -13.59 -7.11
C LEU A 149 -7.66 -14.22 -8.33
N TYR A 150 -6.38 -13.87 -8.53
CA TYR A 150 -5.64 -14.02 -9.78
C TYR A 150 -5.67 -15.46 -10.32
N HIS A 151 -6.17 -15.61 -11.56
CA HIS A 151 -6.38 -16.89 -12.26
C HIS A 151 -7.34 -17.87 -11.57
N VAL A 152 -8.15 -17.37 -10.61
CA VAL A 152 -9.20 -18.14 -9.94
C VAL A 152 -10.56 -17.50 -10.18
N GLN A 153 -10.70 -16.21 -9.88
CA GLN A 153 -11.88 -15.40 -10.19
C GLN A 153 -11.41 -14.02 -10.62
N ASP A 154 -11.28 -13.83 -11.93
CA ASP A 154 -10.70 -12.64 -12.53
C ASP A 154 -11.75 -11.57 -12.85
N LEU A 155 -11.40 -10.31 -12.55
CA LEU A 155 -12.03 -9.12 -13.10
C LEU A 155 -11.24 -8.71 -14.33
N LEU A 156 -11.92 -8.53 -15.46
CA LEU A 156 -11.25 -8.20 -16.71
C LEU A 156 -11.60 -6.78 -17.17
N ASP A 157 -10.58 -6.08 -17.67
CA ASP A 157 -10.66 -4.80 -18.39
C ASP A 157 -10.94 -3.58 -17.51
N ASP A 158 -11.98 -3.58 -16.67
CA ASP A 158 -12.34 -2.43 -15.84
C ASP A 158 -11.85 -2.58 -14.40
N SER A 159 -10.92 -1.73 -13.98
CA SER A 159 -10.48 -1.70 -12.58
C SER A 159 -11.50 -0.97 -11.70
N PRO A 160 -11.79 -1.51 -10.50
CA PRO A 160 -12.62 -0.81 -9.51
C PRO A 160 -11.89 0.35 -8.81
N ALA A 161 -10.60 0.53 -9.07
CA ALA A 161 -9.74 1.57 -8.53
C ALA A 161 -9.04 2.34 -9.66
N LYS A 162 -8.36 3.45 -9.30
CA LYS A 162 -7.65 4.31 -10.25
C LYS A 162 -6.20 4.47 -9.84
N ASP A 163 -5.33 4.70 -10.85
CA ASP A 163 -3.95 5.09 -10.59
C ASP A 163 -3.88 6.45 -9.90
N ASP A 164 -2.80 6.66 -9.14
CA ASP A 164 -2.49 7.86 -8.38
C ASP A 164 -3.54 8.24 -7.30
N GLU A 165 -4.50 7.36 -7.02
CA GLU A 165 -5.48 7.47 -5.94
C GLU A 165 -5.29 6.33 -4.94
N TRP A 166 -5.43 6.63 -3.63
CA TRP A 166 -5.45 5.60 -2.60
C TRP A 166 -6.77 4.84 -2.61
N PHE A 167 -6.70 3.52 -2.60
CA PHE A 167 -7.84 2.62 -2.43
C PHE A 167 -7.50 1.56 -1.37
N THR A 168 -8.52 0.90 -0.83
CA THR A 168 -8.34 -0.18 0.14
C THR A 168 -8.75 -1.50 -0.49
N GLU A 169 -7.88 -2.50 -0.42
CA GLU A 169 -8.28 -3.90 -0.54
C GLU A 169 -8.60 -4.45 0.85
N ASP A 170 -9.81 -5.01 0.99
CA ASP A 170 -10.30 -5.70 2.18
C ASP A 170 -10.52 -7.16 1.81
N ILE A 171 -9.66 -8.02 2.35
CA ILE A 171 -9.55 -9.44 2.00
C ILE A 171 -9.97 -10.26 3.21
N LEU A 172 -11.07 -11.00 3.09
CA LEU A 172 -11.54 -11.91 4.11
C LEU A 172 -11.25 -13.36 3.69
N VAL A 173 -10.56 -14.08 4.56
CA VAL A 173 -10.35 -15.53 4.43
C VAL A 173 -11.02 -16.21 5.62
N GLU A 174 -12.01 -17.08 5.34
CA GLU A 174 -12.75 -17.80 6.36
C GLU A 174 -13.09 -19.22 5.88
N GLY A 175 -12.51 -20.21 6.52
CA GLY A 175 -12.67 -21.61 6.12
C GLY A 175 -12.13 -21.89 4.73
N ASP A 176 -13.03 -22.19 3.81
CA ASP A 176 -12.76 -22.45 2.38
C ASP A 176 -13.12 -21.25 1.47
N ARG A 177 -13.47 -20.09 2.06
CA ARG A 177 -13.94 -18.92 1.34
C ARG A 177 -12.90 -17.81 1.33
N ILE A 178 -12.79 -17.13 0.20
CA ILE A 178 -12.06 -15.86 0.05
C ILE A 178 -13.02 -14.84 -0.56
N THR A 179 -13.20 -13.70 0.14
CA THR A 179 -13.89 -12.54 -0.43
C THR A 179 -12.94 -11.37 -0.52
N VAL A 180 -13.09 -10.57 -1.56
CA VAL A 180 -12.31 -9.34 -1.76
C VAL A 180 -13.26 -8.18 -2.00
N LYS A 181 -13.01 -7.07 -1.30
CA LYS A 181 -13.63 -5.78 -1.58
C LYS A 181 -12.56 -4.77 -1.98
N VAL A 182 -12.92 -3.89 -2.89
CA VAL A 182 -12.13 -2.71 -3.24
C VAL A 182 -12.99 -1.48 -2.94
N ASN A 183 -12.52 -0.60 -2.05
CA ASN A 183 -13.28 0.55 -1.55
C ASN A 183 -14.70 0.15 -1.12
N ASP A 184 -14.83 -0.84 -0.24
CA ASP A 184 -16.07 -1.41 0.29
C ASP A 184 -16.98 -2.13 -0.75
N LYS A 185 -16.67 -2.06 -2.04
CA LYS A 185 -17.40 -2.81 -3.06
C LYS A 185 -16.84 -4.22 -3.19
N GLN A 186 -17.67 -5.24 -2.91
CA GLN A 186 -17.28 -6.64 -3.12
C GLN A 186 -17.11 -6.93 -4.61
N VAL A 187 -15.95 -7.48 -4.94
CA VAL A 187 -15.53 -7.81 -6.31
C VAL A 187 -15.25 -9.29 -6.51
N VAL A 188 -14.89 -10.00 -5.43
CA VAL A 188 -14.69 -11.45 -5.41
C VAL A 188 -15.49 -12.06 -4.26
N ASP A 189 -16.09 -13.21 -4.52
CA ASP A 189 -16.70 -14.11 -3.54
C ASP A 189 -16.50 -15.53 -4.04
N TRP A 190 -15.47 -16.18 -3.53
CA TRP A 190 -15.05 -17.50 -4.01
C TRP A 190 -15.00 -18.50 -2.86
N HIS A 191 -15.60 -19.68 -3.11
CA HIS A 191 -15.48 -20.84 -2.26
C HIS A 191 -14.64 -21.90 -2.95
N GLN A 192 -13.63 -22.42 -2.25
CA GLN A 192 -12.80 -23.48 -2.78
C GLN A 192 -13.64 -24.76 -2.99
N PRO A 193 -13.80 -25.25 -4.23
CA PRO A 193 -14.44 -26.53 -4.45
C PRO A 193 -13.69 -27.69 -3.78
N ALA A 194 -14.41 -28.71 -3.33
CA ALA A 194 -13.79 -29.86 -2.64
C ALA A 194 -12.74 -30.58 -3.50
N ASP A 195 -12.93 -30.59 -4.81
CA ASP A 195 -12.02 -31.17 -5.80
C ASP A 195 -11.06 -30.16 -6.43
N TRP A 196 -10.97 -28.94 -5.88
CA TRP A 196 -10.09 -27.90 -6.39
C TRP A 196 -8.61 -28.34 -6.35
N ASN A 197 -7.97 -28.34 -7.50
CA ASN A 197 -6.58 -28.77 -7.68
C ASN A 197 -5.57 -27.60 -7.81
N GLY A 198 -6.02 -26.37 -7.61
CA GLY A 198 -5.20 -25.15 -7.78
C GLY A 198 -5.36 -24.49 -9.14
N GLY A 199 -6.25 -25.03 -10.00
CA GLY A 199 -6.57 -24.46 -11.30
C GLY A 199 -5.34 -24.26 -12.19
N ARG A 200 -5.32 -23.14 -12.93
CA ARG A 200 -4.25 -22.79 -13.87
C ARG A 200 -2.88 -22.62 -13.20
N GLU A 201 -2.87 -22.17 -11.94
CA GLU A 201 -1.64 -21.93 -11.18
C GLU A 201 -1.08 -23.17 -10.48
N GLY A 202 -1.84 -24.27 -10.44
CA GLY A 202 -1.43 -25.56 -9.91
C GLY A 202 -1.60 -25.69 -8.38
N PRO A 203 -1.14 -26.80 -7.79
CA PRO A 203 -1.56 -27.27 -6.48
C PRO A 203 -1.26 -26.32 -5.30
N GLY A 204 -0.36 -25.37 -5.46
CA GLY A 204 -0.07 -24.38 -4.43
C GLY A 204 -1.19 -23.37 -4.22
N ARG A 205 -2.10 -23.20 -5.18
CA ARG A 205 -3.27 -22.30 -5.10
C ARG A 205 -4.45 -23.01 -4.44
N ARG A 206 -4.24 -23.42 -3.21
CA ARG A 206 -5.24 -24.13 -2.39
C ARG A 206 -5.21 -23.61 -0.95
N ILE A 207 -6.38 -23.52 -0.33
CA ILE A 207 -6.50 -23.33 1.11
C ILE A 207 -6.25 -24.67 1.78
N THR A 208 -5.01 -24.93 2.17
CA THR A 208 -4.59 -26.19 2.81
C THR A 208 -4.22 -26.01 4.28
N GLY A 209 -4.13 -24.78 4.75
CA GLY A 209 -3.71 -24.46 6.11
C GLY A 209 -3.37 -22.97 6.26
N PRO A 210 -2.78 -22.59 7.38
CA PRO A 210 -2.34 -21.23 7.59
C PRO A 210 -1.13 -20.87 6.68
N GLY A 211 -0.93 -19.58 6.51
CA GLY A 211 0.20 -19.01 5.81
C GLY A 211 0.43 -17.56 6.22
N THR A 212 1.43 -16.94 5.63
CA THR A 212 1.71 -15.52 5.84
C THR A 212 1.13 -14.65 4.71
N ILE A 213 1.43 -13.37 4.78
CA ILE A 213 1.06 -12.33 3.81
C ILE A 213 2.32 -11.94 3.04
N ALA A 214 2.20 -11.60 1.74
CA ALA A 214 3.28 -10.96 1.02
C ALA A 214 2.78 -9.85 0.10
N LEU A 215 3.68 -8.91 -0.21
CA LEU A 215 3.49 -7.83 -1.18
C LEU A 215 4.38 -8.08 -2.38
N GLN A 216 3.91 -7.79 -3.58
CA GLN A 216 4.67 -8.02 -4.81
C GLN A 216 5.25 -6.71 -5.35
N ALA A 217 6.54 -6.77 -5.75
CA ALA A 217 7.13 -5.93 -6.75
C ALA A 217 7.15 -6.72 -8.06
N HIS A 218 6.40 -6.29 -9.07
CA HIS A 218 6.14 -7.10 -10.25
C HIS A 218 7.25 -6.97 -11.31
N ASP A 219 7.64 -5.76 -11.66
CA ASP A 219 8.65 -5.47 -12.68
C ASP A 219 9.23 -4.05 -12.51
N PRO A 220 10.39 -3.73 -13.16
CA PRO A 220 11.07 -2.45 -12.97
C PRO A 220 10.30 -1.20 -13.44
N ARG A 221 9.22 -1.35 -14.19
CA ARG A 221 8.38 -0.22 -14.64
C ARG A 221 7.18 0.01 -13.72
N SER A 222 6.89 -0.94 -12.86
CA SER A 222 5.81 -0.86 -11.89
C SER A 222 6.24 -0.13 -10.64
N THR A 223 5.36 0.70 -10.09
CA THR A 223 5.52 1.34 -8.78
C THR A 223 4.20 1.28 -8.03
N VAL A 224 4.20 0.56 -6.92
CA VAL A 224 3.04 0.36 -6.06
C VAL A 224 3.40 0.76 -4.64
N TYR A 225 2.50 1.47 -3.98
CA TYR A 225 2.62 1.92 -2.60
C TYR A 225 1.62 1.15 -1.73
N TYR A 226 2.09 0.64 -0.60
CA TYR A 226 1.29 -0.09 0.38
C TYR A 226 1.43 0.56 1.75
N ARG A 227 0.33 0.87 2.42
CA ARG A 227 0.32 1.41 3.79
C ARG A 227 -0.87 0.89 4.58
N ASN A 228 -0.93 1.23 5.86
CA ASN A 228 -2.03 0.82 6.75
C ASN A 228 -2.35 -0.67 6.64
N ILE A 229 -1.29 -1.50 6.51
CA ILE A 229 -1.41 -2.95 6.40
C ILE A 229 -1.81 -3.47 7.76
N ARG A 230 -3.03 -3.95 7.90
CA ARG A 230 -3.60 -4.36 9.17
C ARG A 230 -4.43 -5.63 9.04
N ILE A 231 -4.31 -6.51 10.03
CA ILE A 231 -4.96 -7.82 10.03
C ILE A 231 -5.75 -8.02 11.32
N LYS A 232 -6.91 -8.67 11.18
CA LYS A 232 -7.76 -9.12 12.28
C LYS A 232 -7.94 -10.63 12.15
N PRO A 233 -7.27 -11.44 13.01
CA PRO A 233 -7.53 -12.86 13.07
C PRO A 233 -8.98 -13.14 13.46
N LEU A 234 -9.59 -14.13 12.83
CA LEU A 234 -10.92 -14.66 13.15
C LEU A 234 -10.76 -16.01 13.86
N GLU A 235 -11.73 -16.35 14.72
CA GLU A 235 -11.76 -17.61 15.47
C GLU A 235 -12.19 -18.80 14.62
#